data_00ff4f5f76287eebdba8e62a913493f3
#
_entry.id   00ff4f5f76287eebdba8e62a913493f3
#
_cell.length_a   1.000
_cell.length_b   1.000
_cell.length_c   1.000
_cell.angle_alpha   90.00
_cell.angle_beta   90.00
_cell.angle_gamma   90.00
#
_symmetry.space_group_name_H-M   'P 1'
#
loop_
_entity.id
_entity.type
_entity.pdbx_description
1 polymer ?
#
loop_
_entity_poly.entity_id
_entity_poly.type
_entity_poly.pdbx_seq_one_letter_code
_entity_poly.pdbx_strand_id
1 'polypeptide(L)'
;LELTYSYKYNKWNYVDAGNPVIDRGKGNYQSGEFDCGCIYASRPVREGNRLYFYYMGGSGQHTNFREGSLSRAYIENDRYAYIGQKNNEKEATVYTNAFIFLEGDVFMNAEIEKNGYIDIELFHHDNTKIPAVEVSLEKIDYRYKIIIDGNLDRTRAKMKITLKNAKCYGFEGDFEVSRIENDNALLRI
;
A
#
# COMPACT_ATOMS: atom_id res chain seq x y z
N LEU A 1 -7.20 15.50 -0.17
CA LEU A 1 -5.90 15.02 -0.63
C LEU A 1 -6.05 13.61 -1.17
N GLU A 2 -5.80 13.39 -2.45
CA GLU A 2 -5.93 12.08 -3.10
C GLU A 2 -4.58 11.44 -3.38
N LEU A 3 -4.54 10.11 -3.38
CA LEU A 3 -3.33 9.34 -3.67
C LEU A 3 -3.24 9.07 -5.17
N THR A 4 -2.09 9.41 -5.74
CA THR A 4 -1.76 9.13 -7.14
C THR A 4 -0.45 8.37 -7.24
N TYR A 5 -0.28 7.62 -8.31
CA TYR A 5 0.95 6.92 -8.61
C TYR A 5 1.36 7.11 -10.08
N SER A 6 2.63 6.97 -10.37
CA SER A 6 3.17 7.05 -11.72
C SER A 6 4.28 6.04 -11.93
N TYR A 7 4.19 5.26 -13.00
CA TYR A 7 5.30 4.43 -13.51
C TYR A 7 6.18 5.19 -14.50
N LYS A 8 5.66 6.30 -15.07
CA LYS A 8 6.36 7.14 -16.03
C LYS A 8 6.16 8.61 -15.64
N TYR A 9 7.19 9.41 -15.70
CA TYR A 9 7.26 10.80 -15.22
C TYR A 9 6.08 11.71 -15.59
N ASN A 10 5.38 11.42 -16.68
CA ASN A 10 4.32 12.27 -17.21
C ASN A 10 2.93 11.63 -17.22
N LYS A 11 2.77 10.46 -16.64
CA LYS A 11 1.47 9.77 -16.56
C LYS A 11 1.12 9.41 -15.13
N TRP A 12 0.18 10.14 -14.57
CA TRP A 12 -0.33 9.94 -13.22
C TRP A 12 -1.68 9.24 -13.26
N ASN A 13 -1.88 8.31 -12.35
CA ASN A 13 -3.13 7.58 -12.17
C ASN A 13 -3.58 7.75 -10.73
N TYR A 14 -4.88 7.88 -10.51
CA TYR A 14 -5.44 7.81 -9.18
C TYR A 14 -5.47 6.37 -8.68
N VAL A 15 -5.17 6.18 -7.39
CA VAL A 15 -5.32 4.86 -6.75
C VAL A 15 -6.81 4.54 -6.59
N ASP A 16 -7.57 5.52 -6.07
CA ASP A 16 -9.02 5.41 -5.89
C ASP A 16 -9.62 6.81 -6.02
N ALA A 17 -10.04 7.16 -7.23
CA ALA A 17 -10.55 8.50 -7.54
C ALA A 17 -11.83 8.80 -6.77
N GLY A 18 -11.86 9.95 -6.09
CA GLY A 18 -12.99 10.38 -5.27
C GLY A 18 -12.96 9.88 -3.82
N ASN A 19 -12.00 9.03 -3.46
CA ASN A 19 -11.76 8.59 -2.08
C ASN A 19 -10.44 9.18 -1.57
N PRO A 20 -10.45 10.34 -0.93
CA PRO A 20 -9.24 11.02 -0.49
C PRO A 20 -8.58 10.32 0.72
N VAL A 21 -7.25 10.40 0.79
CA VAL A 21 -6.46 9.94 1.96
C VAL A 21 -6.68 10.86 3.16
N ILE A 22 -6.86 12.15 2.89
CA ILE A 22 -7.31 13.14 3.86
C ILE A 22 -8.49 13.86 3.23
N ASP A 23 -9.67 13.60 3.77
CA ASP A 23 -10.89 14.27 3.32
C ASP A 23 -11.03 15.64 3.99
N ARG A 24 -11.86 16.47 3.40
CA ARG A 24 -12.29 17.72 4.00
C ARG A 24 -13.22 17.44 5.17
N GLY A 25 -13.21 18.31 6.14
CA GLY A 25 -14.17 18.31 7.22
C GLY A 25 -15.61 18.43 6.75
N LYS A 26 -16.53 18.07 7.61
CA LYS A 26 -17.97 18.08 7.34
C LYS A 26 -18.55 19.49 7.38
N GLY A 27 -19.65 19.68 6.68
CA GLY A 27 -20.41 20.92 6.67
C GLY A 27 -20.00 21.89 5.56
N ASN A 28 -20.45 23.11 5.69
CA ASN A 28 -20.22 24.19 4.73
C ASN A 28 -19.57 25.39 5.39
N TYR A 29 -19.03 26.30 4.57
CA TYR A 29 -18.47 27.56 5.03
C TYR A 29 -19.37 28.28 6.05
N GLN A 30 -18.77 28.79 7.12
CA GLN A 30 -19.31 29.42 8.32
C GLN A 30 -19.98 28.51 9.35
N SER A 31 -20.42 27.30 9.00
CA SER A 31 -21.10 26.39 9.93
C SER A 31 -20.49 25.01 10.00
N GLY A 32 -19.51 24.74 9.16
CA GLY A 32 -18.81 23.44 9.11
C GLY A 32 -17.56 23.39 9.96
N GLU A 33 -16.88 22.27 9.88
CA GLU A 33 -15.57 22.05 10.50
C GLU A 33 -14.52 23.00 9.90
N PHE A 34 -13.42 23.22 10.61
CA PHE A 34 -12.40 24.21 10.25
C PHE A 34 -11.77 24.00 8.86
N ASP A 35 -11.80 22.79 8.34
CA ASP A 35 -11.23 22.35 7.06
C ASP A 35 -12.28 21.92 6.01
N CYS A 36 -13.56 22.26 6.24
CA CYS A 36 -14.64 21.86 5.33
C CYS A 36 -14.55 22.49 3.93
N GLY A 37 -13.78 23.55 3.75
CA GLY A 37 -13.63 24.26 2.48
C GLY A 37 -12.43 23.83 1.66
N CYS A 38 -11.25 23.73 2.26
CA CYS A 38 -10.02 23.38 1.56
C CYS A 38 -8.96 22.81 2.50
N ILE A 39 -8.05 22.02 1.92
CA ILE A 39 -6.90 21.39 2.59
C ILE A 39 -5.63 21.63 1.76
N TYR A 40 -4.54 21.99 2.44
CA TYR A 40 -3.21 22.13 1.87
C TYR A 40 -2.21 21.36 2.73
N ALA A 41 -1.78 20.19 2.25
CA ALA A 41 -0.87 19.34 2.99
C ALA A 41 0.60 19.60 2.62
N SER A 42 1.48 19.44 3.59
CA SER A 42 2.92 19.38 3.40
C SER A 42 3.36 18.00 2.92
N ARG A 43 4.64 17.84 2.64
CA ARG A 43 5.24 16.52 2.55
C ARG A 43 5.06 15.76 3.86
N PRO A 44 4.79 14.44 3.83
CA PRO A 44 4.73 13.65 5.04
C PRO A 44 6.08 13.59 5.74
N VAL A 45 6.05 13.58 7.06
CA VAL A 45 7.22 13.42 7.92
C VAL A 45 7.13 12.09 8.62
N ARG A 46 8.17 11.26 8.50
CA ARG A 46 8.26 9.98 9.20
C ARG A 46 8.73 10.19 10.63
N GLU A 47 7.98 9.66 11.57
CA GLU A 47 8.32 9.62 12.99
C GLU A 47 7.94 8.24 13.55
N GLY A 48 8.95 7.45 13.88
CA GLY A 48 8.76 6.05 14.25
C GLY A 48 8.08 5.25 13.14
N ASN A 49 6.98 4.59 13.46
CA ASN A 49 6.17 3.81 12.53
C ASN A 49 4.98 4.58 11.93
N ARG A 50 5.02 5.92 11.95
CA ARG A 50 3.96 6.78 11.42
C ARG A 50 4.49 7.77 10.41
N LEU A 51 3.62 8.09 9.44
CA LEU A 51 3.78 9.19 8.51
C LEU A 51 2.78 10.28 8.86
N TYR A 52 3.30 11.43 9.29
CA TYR A 52 2.50 12.59 9.67
C TYR A 52 2.38 13.57 8.51
N PHE A 53 1.17 14.00 8.26
CA PHE A 53 0.83 15.07 7.32
C PHE A 53 0.44 16.29 8.12
N TYR A 54 1.24 17.32 8.04
CA TYR A 54 0.85 18.64 8.54
C TYR A 54 0.10 19.35 7.43
N TYR A 55 -1.06 19.88 7.74
CA TYR A 55 -1.88 20.54 6.74
C TYR A 55 -2.55 21.80 7.31
N MET A 56 -2.77 22.76 6.43
CA MET A 56 -3.64 23.89 6.70
C MET A 56 -5.05 23.52 6.21
N GLY A 57 -6.01 23.55 7.11
CA GLY A 57 -7.42 23.50 6.80
C GLY A 57 -8.00 24.89 6.70
N GLY A 58 -8.94 25.08 5.78
CA GLY A 58 -9.69 26.33 5.66
C GLY A 58 -11.19 26.08 5.60
N SER A 59 -11.97 26.86 6.33
CA SER A 59 -13.44 26.77 6.38
C SER A 59 -14.12 27.20 5.07
N GLY A 60 -13.46 27.99 4.24
CA GLY A 60 -13.96 28.51 2.97
C GLY A 60 -13.22 28.00 1.76
N GLN A 61 -13.73 28.36 0.57
CA GLN A 61 -13.11 28.03 -0.70
C GLN A 61 -11.77 28.76 -0.89
N HIS A 62 -10.93 28.24 -1.78
CA HIS A 62 -9.58 28.73 -2.06
C HIS A 62 -9.52 30.22 -2.39
N THR A 63 -10.48 30.74 -3.11
CA THR A 63 -10.50 32.11 -3.65
C THR A 63 -11.22 33.14 -2.77
N ASN A 64 -11.93 32.69 -1.72
CA ASN A 64 -12.71 33.54 -0.84
C ASN A 64 -12.08 33.66 0.53
N PHE A 65 -12.63 34.62 1.33
CA PHE A 65 -12.26 34.72 2.76
C PHE A 65 -12.52 33.38 3.46
N ARG A 66 -11.57 32.97 4.26
CA ARG A 66 -11.65 31.74 5.06
C ARG A 66 -10.85 31.90 6.35
N GLU A 67 -11.31 31.26 7.37
CA GLU A 67 -10.51 31.01 8.55
C GLU A 67 -9.65 29.78 8.30
N GLY A 68 -8.39 29.85 8.67
CA GLY A 68 -7.45 28.76 8.48
C GLY A 68 -6.89 28.29 9.81
N SER A 69 -6.68 27.00 9.93
CA SER A 69 -6.04 26.37 11.08
C SER A 69 -5.01 25.34 10.64
N LEU A 70 -3.93 25.22 11.40
CA LEU A 70 -2.95 24.16 11.21
C LEU A 70 -3.43 22.89 11.92
N SER A 71 -3.34 21.76 11.24
CA SER A 71 -3.71 20.47 11.78
C SER A 71 -2.72 19.38 11.38
N ARG A 72 -2.92 18.18 11.93
CA ARG A 72 -2.07 17.03 11.68
C ARG A 72 -2.92 15.77 11.55
N ALA A 73 -2.70 15.04 10.47
CA ALA A 73 -3.17 13.68 10.29
C ALA A 73 -1.98 12.70 10.28
N TYR A 74 -2.23 11.43 10.50
CA TYR A 74 -1.19 10.42 10.35
C TYR A 74 -1.77 9.12 9.78
N ILE A 75 -0.91 8.35 9.14
CA ILE A 75 -1.13 6.94 8.81
C ILE A 75 0.00 6.11 9.40
N GLU A 76 -0.27 4.83 9.65
CA GLU A 76 0.78 3.86 9.90
C GLU A 76 1.73 3.78 8.69
N ASN A 77 2.97 3.43 8.93
CA ASN A 77 4.03 3.45 7.93
C ASN A 77 3.63 2.67 6.67
N ASP A 78 3.72 3.34 5.52
CA ASP A 78 3.46 2.80 4.19
C ASP A 78 2.06 2.20 3.97
N ARG A 79 1.08 2.52 4.84
CA ARG A 79 -0.30 2.05 4.74
C ARG A 79 -1.22 3.00 3.98
N TYR A 80 -0.74 3.54 2.86
CA TYR A 80 -1.53 4.45 1.99
C TYR A 80 -2.66 3.73 1.25
N ALA A 81 -2.38 2.52 0.80
CA ALA A 81 -3.32 1.70 0.06
C ALA A 81 -3.04 0.23 0.35
N TYR A 82 -4.02 -0.61 0.15
CA TYR A 82 -3.88 -2.05 0.36
C TYR A 82 -4.53 -2.85 -0.74
N ILE A 83 -4.07 -4.07 -0.89
CA ILE A 83 -4.74 -5.13 -1.63
C ILE A 83 -5.58 -5.90 -0.62
N GLY A 84 -6.87 -6.02 -0.92
CA GLY A 84 -7.83 -6.73 -0.08
C GLY A 84 -8.96 -7.32 -0.90
N GLN A 85 -9.75 -8.18 -0.29
CA GLN A 85 -10.94 -8.71 -0.93
C GLN A 85 -12.07 -7.67 -0.97
N LYS A 86 -12.83 -7.64 -2.07
CA LYS A 86 -14.01 -6.77 -2.18
C LYS A 86 -15.19 -7.24 -1.34
N ASN A 87 -15.21 -8.52 -0.99
CA ASN A 87 -16.29 -9.16 -0.26
C ASN A 87 -15.69 -10.08 0.79
N ASN A 88 -16.08 -9.93 2.04
CA ASN A 88 -15.58 -10.70 3.17
C ASN A 88 -15.84 -12.22 3.06
N GLU A 89 -16.69 -12.66 2.15
CA GLU A 89 -16.99 -14.08 1.94
C GLU A 89 -16.10 -14.76 0.90
N LYS A 90 -15.32 -14.01 0.14
CA LYS A 90 -14.48 -14.53 -0.94
C LYS A 90 -13.02 -14.23 -0.68
N GLU A 91 -12.18 -15.17 -1.08
CA GLU A 91 -10.74 -14.94 -1.18
C GLU A 91 -10.42 -13.98 -2.33
N ALA A 92 -9.37 -13.19 -2.17
CA ALA A 92 -8.77 -12.46 -3.26
C ALA A 92 -7.43 -13.08 -3.64
N THR A 93 -7.16 -13.17 -4.93
CA THR A 93 -5.88 -13.64 -5.46
C THR A 93 -5.26 -12.57 -6.35
N VAL A 94 -3.99 -12.27 -6.10
CA VAL A 94 -3.22 -11.28 -6.86
C VAL A 94 -1.90 -11.88 -7.29
N TYR A 95 -1.48 -11.55 -8.50
CA TYR A 95 -0.16 -11.89 -9.03
C TYR A 95 0.67 -10.63 -9.15
N THR A 96 1.91 -10.67 -8.68
CA THR A 96 2.83 -9.55 -8.80
C THR A 96 3.61 -9.61 -10.12
N ASN A 97 4.23 -8.48 -10.47
CA ASN A 97 5.36 -8.52 -11.40
C ASN A 97 6.52 -9.30 -10.80
N ALA A 98 7.50 -9.63 -11.62
CA ALA A 98 8.68 -10.35 -11.15
C ALA A 98 9.56 -9.46 -10.25
N PHE A 99 10.06 -10.09 -9.21
CA PHE A 99 11.11 -9.58 -8.33
C PHE A 99 12.42 -10.32 -8.56
N ILE A 100 13.53 -9.68 -8.28
CA ILE A 100 14.83 -10.33 -8.16
C ILE A 100 15.16 -10.33 -6.67
N PHE A 101 15.14 -11.49 -6.06
CA PHE A 101 15.50 -11.65 -4.65
C PHE A 101 17.01 -11.52 -4.48
N LEU A 102 17.42 -10.88 -3.40
CA LEU A 102 18.79 -10.74 -2.94
C LEU A 102 18.97 -11.52 -1.63
N GLU A 103 20.12 -11.41 -0.99
CA GLU A 103 20.47 -12.27 0.17
C GLU A 103 19.70 -11.98 1.46
N GLY A 104 19.03 -10.83 1.56
CA GLY A 104 18.41 -10.38 2.80
C GLY A 104 16.98 -10.88 3.02
N ASP A 105 16.46 -10.53 4.18
CA ASP A 105 15.09 -10.86 4.59
C ASP A 105 14.05 -10.07 3.80
N VAL A 106 12.88 -10.68 3.59
CA VAL A 106 11.70 -10.05 3.00
C VAL A 106 10.57 -10.03 4.02
N PHE A 107 9.92 -8.90 4.14
CA PHE A 107 8.80 -8.68 5.05
C PHE A 107 7.57 -8.20 4.27
N MET A 108 6.41 -8.57 4.77
CA MET A 108 5.12 -8.10 4.29
C MET A 108 4.47 -7.18 5.34
N ASN A 109 4.14 -5.96 4.95
CA ASN A 109 3.31 -5.08 5.76
C ASN A 109 1.84 -5.48 5.55
N ALA A 110 1.20 -6.00 6.58
CA ALA A 110 -0.16 -6.52 6.48
C ALA A 110 -0.95 -6.38 7.79
N GLU A 111 -2.25 -6.46 7.64
CA GLU A 111 -3.23 -6.66 8.70
C GLU A 111 -3.97 -7.97 8.43
N ILE A 112 -3.98 -8.88 9.40
CA ILE A 112 -4.72 -10.15 9.32
C ILE A 112 -5.75 -10.13 10.45
N GLU A 113 -7.03 -10.14 10.09
CA GLU A 113 -8.15 -10.14 11.02
C GLU A 113 -8.40 -11.54 11.59
N LYS A 114 -9.32 -11.62 12.56
CA LYS A 114 -9.73 -12.92 13.11
C LYS A 114 -10.27 -13.84 12.02
N ASN A 115 -9.75 -15.06 11.96
CA ASN A 115 -10.03 -16.05 10.90
C ASN A 115 -9.59 -15.61 9.50
N GLY A 116 -8.68 -14.65 9.42
CA GLY A 116 -8.03 -14.25 8.19
C GLY A 116 -6.73 -15.00 7.96
N TYR A 117 -6.26 -14.94 6.71
CA TYR A 117 -4.94 -15.43 6.33
C TYR A 117 -4.42 -14.71 5.09
N ILE A 118 -3.13 -14.79 4.91
CA ILE A 118 -2.44 -14.45 3.67
C ILE A 118 -1.51 -15.62 3.35
N ASP A 119 -1.67 -16.18 2.17
CA ASP A 119 -0.82 -17.23 1.63
C ASP A 119 -0.01 -16.68 0.46
N ILE A 120 1.28 -17.01 0.40
CA ILE A 120 2.21 -16.56 -0.63
C ILE A 120 2.83 -17.78 -1.29
N GLU A 121 2.68 -17.85 -2.59
CA GLU A 121 3.35 -18.82 -3.43
C GLU A 121 4.32 -18.09 -4.36
N LEU A 122 5.54 -18.59 -4.47
CA LEU A 122 6.53 -18.08 -5.42
C LEU A 122 6.63 -18.99 -6.64
N PHE A 123 6.85 -18.36 -7.77
CA PHE A 123 7.01 -19.05 -9.06
C PHE A 123 8.22 -18.49 -9.80
N HIS A 124 9.01 -19.37 -10.38
CA HIS A 124 10.03 -19.01 -11.35
C HIS A 124 9.43 -18.35 -12.59
N HIS A 125 10.27 -17.78 -13.43
CA HIS A 125 9.84 -17.17 -14.70
C HIS A 125 9.09 -18.15 -15.62
N ASP A 126 9.44 -19.43 -15.60
CA ASP A 126 8.81 -20.50 -16.37
C ASP A 126 7.52 -21.04 -15.75
N ASN A 127 7.03 -20.40 -14.67
CA ASN A 127 5.87 -20.77 -13.87
C ASN A 127 6.04 -22.06 -13.05
N THR A 128 7.23 -22.60 -12.91
CA THR A 128 7.46 -23.66 -11.93
C THR A 128 7.39 -23.10 -10.52
N LYS A 129 6.69 -23.79 -9.61
CA LYS A 129 6.54 -23.36 -8.23
C LYS A 129 7.86 -23.50 -7.48
N ILE A 130 8.24 -22.47 -6.73
CA ILE A 130 9.34 -22.53 -5.78
C ILE A 130 8.78 -23.15 -4.50
N PRO A 131 9.32 -24.31 -4.04
CA PRO A 131 8.83 -24.95 -2.83
C PRO A 131 9.15 -24.12 -1.59
N ALA A 132 8.37 -24.37 -0.54
CA ALA A 132 8.58 -23.85 0.83
C ALA A 132 8.72 -22.33 0.96
N VAL A 133 7.60 -21.66 0.69
CA VAL A 133 7.43 -20.25 1.10
C VAL A 133 6.35 -20.21 2.16
N GLU A 134 6.62 -19.57 3.26
CA GLU A 134 5.70 -19.44 4.38
C GLU A 134 5.67 -18.00 4.89
N VAL A 135 4.49 -17.51 5.21
CA VAL A 135 4.33 -16.27 5.97
C VAL A 135 4.46 -16.60 7.45
N SER A 136 5.42 -15.98 8.12
CA SER A 136 5.58 -16.15 9.57
C SER A 136 4.29 -15.77 10.30
N LEU A 137 3.87 -16.61 11.25
CA LEU A 137 2.77 -16.27 12.15
C LEU A 137 3.16 -15.22 13.18
N GLU A 138 4.46 -15.01 13.38
CA GLU A 138 4.98 -14.01 14.30
C GLU A 138 5.11 -12.66 13.60
N LYS A 139 4.39 -11.69 14.13
CA LYS A 139 4.45 -10.32 13.66
C LYS A 139 5.64 -9.60 14.33
N ILE A 140 6.57 -9.12 13.51
CA ILE A 140 7.69 -8.29 13.94
C ILE A 140 7.33 -6.83 13.68
N ASP A 141 7.10 -6.04 14.73
CA ASP A 141 6.52 -4.70 14.67
C ASP A 141 5.13 -4.73 14.02
N TYR A 142 5.00 -4.15 12.84
CA TYR A 142 3.77 -4.16 12.01
C TYR A 142 3.92 -5.02 10.74
N ARG A 143 4.98 -5.86 10.68
CA ARG A 143 5.36 -6.65 9.51
C ARG A 143 5.42 -8.13 9.82
N TYR A 144 5.11 -8.94 8.82
CA TYR A 144 5.28 -10.39 8.86
C TYR A 144 6.50 -10.78 8.04
N LYS A 145 7.37 -11.60 8.60
CA LYS A 145 8.51 -12.14 7.85
C LYS A 145 8.02 -13.19 6.85
N ILE A 146 8.54 -13.13 5.63
CA ILE A 146 8.36 -14.19 4.64
C ILE A 146 9.53 -15.14 4.78
N ILE A 147 9.24 -16.37 5.20
CA ILE A 147 10.22 -17.43 5.32
C ILE A 147 10.30 -18.14 3.98
N ILE A 148 11.48 -18.17 3.41
CA ILE A 148 11.78 -18.82 2.15
C ILE A 148 12.80 -19.89 2.45
N ASP A 149 12.42 -21.17 2.25
CA ASP A 149 13.35 -22.29 2.38
C ASP A 149 14.12 -22.44 1.07
N GLY A 150 15.42 -22.28 1.16
CA GLY A 150 16.32 -22.32 0.02
C GLY A 150 16.99 -20.97 -0.29
N ASN A 151 17.98 -21.03 -1.15
CA ASN A 151 18.69 -19.83 -1.61
C ASN A 151 18.00 -19.25 -2.85
N LEU A 152 17.42 -18.07 -2.71
CA LEU A 152 16.83 -17.31 -3.83
C LEU A 152 17.73 -16.17 -4.31
N ASP A 153 18.98 -16.09 -3.88
CA ASP A 153 19.88 -15.02 -4.31
C ASP A 153 19.89 -14.88 -5.84
N ARG A 154 19.65 -13.67 -6.31
CA ARG A 154 19.50 -13.28 -7.71
C ARG A 154 18.44 -14.10 -8.49
N THR A 155 17.56 -14.79 -7.78
CA THR A 155 16.46 -15.52 -8.40
C THR A 155 15.35 -14.56 -8.77
N ARG A 156 14.95 -14.60 -10.03
CA ARG A 156 13.78 -13.87 -10.52
C ARG A 156 12.53 -14.71 -10.28
N ALA A 157 11.63 -14.18 -9.45
CA ALA A 157 10.39 -14.88 -9.09
C ALA A 157 9.20 -13.92 -9.12
N LYS A 158 8.01 -14.50 -9.19
CA LYS A 158 6.71 -13.84 -9.09
C LYS A 158 6.00 -14.35 -7.86
N MET A 159 5.19 -13.50 -7.22
CA MET A 159 4.34 -13.90 -6.11
C MET A 159 2.90 -14.06 -6.57
N LYS A 160 2.28 -15.15 -6.17
CA LYS A 160 0.83 -15.28 -6.08
C LYS A 160 0.45 -15.08 -4.62
N ILE A 161 -0.39 -14.13 -4.35
CA ILE A 161 -0.84 -13.75 -3.01
C ILE A 161 -2.31 -14.09 -2.93
N THR A 162 -2.69 -15.01 -2.04
CA THR A 162 -4.08 -15.33 -1.74
C THR A 162 -4.39 -14.82 -0.34
N LEU A 163 -5.47 -14.06 -0.19
CA LEU A 163 -5.81 -13.43 1.09
C LEU A 163 -7.31 -13.50 1.36
N LYS A 164 -7.64 -13.64 2.64
CA LYS A 164 -8.99 -13.61 3.18
C LYS A 164 -8.99 -12.91 4.53
N ASN A 165 -9.98 -12.04 4.75
CA ASN A 165 -10.07 -11.21 5.96
C ASN A 165 -8.72 -10.59 6.34
N ALA A 166 -8.05 -10.05 5.32
CA ALA A 166 -6.72 -9.50 5.47
C ALA A 166 -6.48 -8.36 4.47
N LYS A 167 -5.53 -7.49 4.81
CA LYS A 167 -5.07 -6.38 3.99
C LYS A 167 -3.57 -6.48 3.82
N CYS A 168 -3.08 -6.47 2.59
CA CYS A 168 -1.66 -6.40 2.27
C CYS A 168 -1.33 -5.01 1.76
N TYR A 169 -0.49 -4.28 2.49
CA TYR A 169 -0.09 -2.90 2.15
C TYR A 169 1.17 -2.86 1.28
N GLY A 170 2.01 -3.88 1.33
CA GLY A 170 3.22 -3.97 0.52
C GLY A 170 4.27 -4.89 1.09
N PHE A 171 5.42 -4.86 0.44
CA PHE A 171 6.59 -5.66 0.81
C PHE A 171 7.79 -4.75 1.00
N GLU A 172 8.64 -5.12 1.96
CA GLU A 172 9.92 -4.48 2.23
C GLU A 172 10.99 -5.56 2.31
N GLY A 173 12.21 -5.23 1.94
CA GLY A 173 13.33 -6.15 2.12
C GLY A 173 14.32 -6.09 1.00
N ASP A 174 15.14 -7.14 0.92
CA ASP A 174 16.26 -7.21 0.01
C ASP A 174 15.83 -7.84 -1.33
N PHE A 175 15.16 -7.05 -2.16
CA PHE A 175 14.74 -7.43 -3.50
C PHE A 175 14.68 -6.21 -4.44
N GLU A 176 14.78 -6.46 -5.73
CA GLU A 176 14.58 -5.48 -6.78
C GLU A 176 13.34 -5.82 -7.61
N VAL A 177 12.58 -4.80 -7.99
CA VAL A 177 11.46 -4.97 -8.93
C VAL A 177 12.03 -5.10 -10.35
N SER A 178 11.76 -6.20 -11.01
CA SER A 178 12.20 -6.41 -12.39
C SER A 178 11.51 -5.43 -13.33
N ARG A 179 12.30 -4.61 -14.02
CA ARG A 179 11.82 -3.58 -14.97
C ARG A 179 11.67 -4.07 -16.42
N ILE A 180 11.59 -5.37 -16.65
CA ILE A 180 11.45 -5.86 -18.03
C ILE A 180 10.05 -5.52 -18.53
N GLU A 181 9.98 -4.62 -19.50
CA GLU A 181 8.73 -4.09 -20.08
C GLU A 181 7.84 -5.14 -20.77
N ASN A 182 8.31 -6.35 -20.95
CA ASN A 182 7.62 -7.43 -21.67
C ASN A 182 6.86 -8.42 -20.80
N ASP A 183 6.79 -8.21 -19.48
CA ASP A 183 6.00 -9.07 -18.57
C ASP A 183 4.48 -8.78 -18.61
N ASN A 184 3.98 -8.14 -19.66
CA ASN A 184 2.55 -7.87 -19.91
C ASN A 184 1.68 -9.15 -20.00
N ALA A 185 2.27 -10.33 -19.96
CA ALA A 185 1.54 -11.60 -20.09
C ALA A 185 0.73 -12.00 -18.84
N LEU A 186 0.95 -11.35 -17.67
CA LEU A 186 0.31 -11.72 -16.41
C LEU A 186 -0.76 -10.75 -15.89
N LEU A 187 -0.96 -9.62 -16.55
CA LEU A 187 -2.03 -8.68 -16.21
C LEU A 187 -3.29 -8.87 -17.07
N ARG A 188 -3.49 -10.04 -17.64
CA ARG A 188 -4.76 -10.40 -18.25
C ARG A 188 -5.57 -11.21 -17.25
N ILE A 189 -6.33 -10.51 -16.44
CA ILE A 189 -7.54 -10.99 -15.78
C ILE A 189 -8.72 -10.35 -16.52
#